data_81dad2e290a2c2494f6238802ccf801e
#
_entry.id   81dad2e290a2c2494f6238802ccf801e
#
_cell.length_a   1.000
_cell.length_b   1.000
_cell.length_c   1.000
_cell.angle_alpha   90.00
_cell.angle_beta   90.00
_cell.angle_gamma   90.00
#
_symmetry.space_group_name_H-M   'P 1'
#
loop_
_entity.id
_entity.type
_entity.pdbx_description
1 polymer ?
#
loop_
_entity_poly.entity_id
_entity_poly.type
_entity_poly.pdbx_seq_one_letter_code
_entity_poly.pdbx_strand_id
1 'polypeptide(L)'
;FILFGICSGADNALAAAEVDPRIAGLVLVDPPAYASRRSRFRQLSDQGGSVWLKLPVRGVEWLFRRLGLGRKRSSGDAASQAATGGREMPPIEAYRRQLNVLVDRGVRILAIYSGALGARYNGPDQLFEHFPELRGKMECAFFPTANHTFTELSAQSELESRVVRWCLEGQEATLARDP
;
A
#
# COMPACT_ATOMS: atom_id res chain seq x y z
N PHE A 1 9.50 -21.05 4.54
CA PHE A 1 8.06 -20.76 4.53
C PHE A 1 7.78 -19.48 3.75
N ILE A 2 6.56 -19.38 3.17
CA ILE A 2 6.00 -18.14 2.63
C ILE A 2 4.79 -17.79 3.50
N LEU A 3 4.72 -16.54 3.99
CA LEU A 3 3.57 -16.04 4.73
C LEU A 3 2.70 -15.17 3.83
N PHE A 4 1.39 -15.35 3.97
CA PHE A 4 0.37 -14.52 3.34
C PHE A 4 -0.37 -13.73 4.43
N GLY A 5 -0.43 -12.41 4.31
CA GLY A 5 -1.11 -11.55 5.28
C GLY A 5 -1.92 -10.44 4.62
N ILE A 6 -3.12 -10.20 5.14
CA ILE A 6 -4.00 -9.11 4.70
C ILE A 6 -4.14 -8.09 5.82
N CYS A 7 -4.01 -6.80 5.51
CA CYS A 7 -4.17 -5.69 6.46
C CYS A 7 -3.26 -5.83 7.69
N SER A 8 -3.80 -5.96 8.89
CA SER A 8 -3.04 -6.26 10.13
C SER A 8 -2.30 -7.60 10.06
N GLY A 9 -2.80 -8.56 9.28
CA GLY A 9 -2.09 -9.80 8.98
C GLY A 9 -0.78 -9.57 8.21
N ALA A 10 -0.73 -8.53 7.37
CA ALA A 10 0.50 -8.14 6.69
C ALA A 10 1.54 -7.59 7.68
N ASP A 11 1.11 -6.83 8.70
CA ASP A 11 2.00 -6.34 9.75
C ASP A 11 2.56 -7.49 10.59
N ASN A 12 1.69 -8.45 10.94
CA ASN A 12 2.10 -9.64 11.68
C ASN A 12 3.07 -10.51 10.87
N ALA A 13 2.85 -10.65 9.55
CA ALA A 13 3.74 -11.39 8.68
C ALA A 13 5.12 -10.71 8.57
N LEU A 14 5.17 -9.38 8.49
CA LEU A 14 6.41 -8.61 8.52
C LEU A 14 7.16 -8.81 9.85
N ALA A 15 6.47 -8.66 10.98
CA ALA A 15 7.06 -8.85 12.30
C ALA A 15 7.58 -10.29 12.50
N ALA A 16 6.82 -11.29 12.05
CA ALA A 16 7.25 -12.69 12.12
C ALA A 16 8.52 -12.93 11.27
N ALA A 17 8.60 -12.33 10.08
CA ALA A 17 9.75 -12.47 9.20
C ALA A 17 11.01 -11.83 9.77
N GLU A 18 10.91 -10.80 10.61
CA GLU A 18 12.08 -10.20 11.27
C GLU A 18 12.75 -11.18 12.24
N VAL A 19 11.96 -12.02 12.92
CA VAL A 19 12.45 -12.89 14.01
C VAL A 19 12.65 -14.34 13.57
N ASP A 20 11.97 -14.83 12.54
CA ASP A 20 12.09 -16.22 12.07
C ASP A 20 12.84 -16.29 10.73
N PRO A 21 14.09 -16.80 10.72
CA PRO A 21 14.91 -16.90 9.50
C PRO A 21 14.40 -17.95 8.50
N ARG A 22 13.45 -18.80 8.87
CA ARG A 22 12.86 -19.80 7.98
C ARG A 22 11.84 -19.18 7.01
N ILE A 23 11.43 -17.94 7.25
CA ILE A 23 10.51 -17.23 6.38
C ILE A 23 11.32 -16.66 5.20
N ALA A 24 11.11 -17.26 4.03
CA ALA A 24 11.81 -16.92 2.79
C ALA A 24 10.96 -16.02 1.87
N GLY A 25 9.67 -15.86 2.15
CA GLY A 25 8.79 -15.05 1.31
C GLY A 25 7.60 -14.47 2.06
N LEU A 26 7.15 -13.30 1.60
CA LEU A 26 6.00 -12.57 2.12
C LEU A 26 5.08 -12.16 0.98
N VAL A 27 3.79 -12.47 1.09
CA VAL A 27 2.72 -11.90 0.28
C VAL A 27 1.89 -11.02 1.20
N LEU A 28 1.93 -9.71 0.95
CA LEU A 28 1.34 -8.69 1.80
C LEU A 28 0.22 -7.98 1.05
N VAL A 29 -1.03 -8.17 1.47
CA VAL A 29 -2.20 -7.49 0.89
C VAL A 29 -2.56 -6.29 1.76
N ASP A 30 -2.62 -5.13 1.14
CA ASP A 30 -2.81 -3.83 1.78
C ASP A 30 -1.86 -3.61 2.98
N PRO A 31 -0.53 -3.80 2.79
CA PRO A 31 0.45 -3.46 3.82
C PRO A 31 0.46 -1.94 4.07
N PRO A 32 1.29 -1.41 4.98
CA PRO A 32 1.40 0.03 5.21
C PRO A 32 1.54 0.83 3.90
N ALA A 33 0.68 1.83 3.73
CA ALA A 33 0.60 2.65 2.51
C ALA A 33 0.63 4.13 2.86
N TYR A 34 1.46 4.89 2.14
CA TYR A 34 1.69 6.31 2.40
C TYR A 34 1.31 7.15 1.18
N ALA A 35 0.53 8.22 1.43
CA ALA A 35 0.15 9.13 0.37
C ALA A 35 1.36 9.92 -0.15
N SER A 36 1.60 9.87 -1.45
CA SER A 36 2.62 10.67 -2.13
C SER A 36 2.03 11.98 -2.67
N ARG A 37 2.89 12.88 -3.15
CA ARG A 37 2.43 14.08 -3.89
C ARG A 37 1.68 13.67 -5.16
N ARG A 38 2.17 12.65 -5.86
CA ARG A 38 1.56 12.14 -7.09
C ARG A 38 0.22 11.47 -6.82
N SER A 39 0.08 10.70 -5.72
CA SER A 39 -1.20 10.07 -5.38
C SER A 39 -2.27 11.09 -5.05
N ARG A 40 -1.92 12.18 -4.36
CA ARG A 40 -2.83 13.30 -4.10
C ARG A 40 -3.26 14.00 -5.38
N PHE A 41 -2.34 14.18 -6.32
CA PHE A 41 -2.65 14.79 -7.62
C PHE A 41 -3.55 13.88 -8.46
N ARG A 42 -3.25 12.56 -8.55
CA ARG A 42 -4.12 11.57 -9.22
C ARG A 42 -5.54 11.61 -8.66
N GLN A 43 -5.68 11.59 -7.33
CA GLN A 43 -6.99 11.66 -6.69
C GLN A 43 -7.76 12.95 -7.04
N LEU A 44 -7.07 14.08 -7.13
CA LEU A 44 -7.69 15.34 -7.54
C LEU A 44 -8.14 15.30 -9.01
N SER A 45 -7.38 14.64 -9.88
CA SER A 45 -7.72 14.46 -11.29
C SER A 45 -8.91 13.52 -11.48
N ASP A 46 -8.96 12.41 -10.73
CA ASP A 46 -10.03 11.41 -10.81
C ASP A 46 -11.38 11.92 -10.27
N GLN A 47 -11.34 12.85 -9.32
CA GLN A 47 -12.56 13.51 -8.82
C GLN A 47 -13.19 14.47 -9.83
N GLY A 48 -12.67 14.55 -11.05
CA GLY A 48 -13.24 15.20 -12.24
C GLY A 48 -13.53 16.69 -12.07
N GLY A 49 -13.44 17.49 -13.12
CA GLY A 49 -13.70 18.92 -13.30
C GLY A 49 -14.43 19.78 -12.25
N SER A 50 -15.11 19.18 -11.27
CA SER A 50 -15.78 19.92 -10.17
C SER A 50 -14.79 20.58 -9.20
N VAL A 51 -13.52 20.16 -9.21
CA VAL A 51 -12.48 20.77 -8.35
C VAL A 51 -12.10 22.15 -8.86
N TRP A 52 -12.08 22.35 -10.17
CA TRP A 52 -11.78 23.65 -10.77
C TRP A 52 -12.87 24.71 -10.47
N LEU A 53 -14.13 24.27 -10.37
CA LEU A 53 -15.25 25.15 -9.94
C LEU A 53 -15.19 25.46 -8.42
N LYS A 54 -14.50 24.64 -7.62
CA LYS A 54 -14.38 24.83 -6.16
C LYS A 54 -13.09 25.55 -5.74
N LEU A 55 -12.17 25.81 -6.67
CA LEU A 55 -10.92 26.53 -6.40
C LEU A 55 -11.13 27.91 -5.74
N PRO A 56 -12.06 28.77 -6.20
CA PRO A 56 -12.31 30.07 -5.56
C PRO A 56 -12.85 29.90 -4.12
N VAL A 57 -13.68 28.87 -3.87
CA VAL A 57 -14.24 28.59 -2.53
C VAL A 57 -13.15 28.12 -1.56
N ARG A 58 -12.15 27.34 -2.04
CA ARG A 58 -11.01 26.90 -1.22
C ARG A 58 -10.06 28.04 -0.86
N GLY A 59 -9.90 29.01 -1.74
CA GLY A 59 -9.14 30.24 -1.45
C GLY A 59 -9.79 31.04 -0.33
N VAL A 60 -11.10 31.12 -0.32
CA VAL A 60 -11.90 31.77 0.73
C VAL A 60 -11.82 30.96 2.04
N GLU A 61 -11.92 29.63 2.00
CA GLU A 61 -11.75 28.77 3.19
C GLU A 61 -10.34 28.88 3.80
N TRP A 62 -9.30 28.99 2.97
CA TRP A 62 -7.92 29.22 3.44
C TRP A 62 -7.82 30.58 4.15
N LEU A 63 -8.44 31.62 3.59
CA LEU A 63 -8.47 32.95 4.20
C LEU A 63 -9.23 32.94 5.53
N PHE A 64 -10.39 32.27 5.61
CA PHE A 64 -11.15 32.10 6.86
C PHE A 64 -10.40 31.33 7.92
N ARG A 65 -9.61 30.30 7.53
CA ARG A 65 -8.73 29.56 8.44
C ARG A 65 -7.61 30.46 8.99
N ARG A 66 -7.03 31.31 8.15
CA ARG A 66 -5.96 32.24 8.56
C ARG A 66 -6.46 33.34 9.49
N LEU A 67 -7.73 33.69 9.39
CA LEU A 67 -8.41 34.66 10.25
C LEU A 67 -9.00 34.05 11.53
N GLY A 68 -8.77 32.75 11.79
CA GLY A 68 -9.26 32.06 13.00
C GLY A 68 -10.76 31.78 13.03
N LEU A 69 -11.49 32.01 11.92
CA LEU A 69 -12.95 31.87 11.82
C LEU A 69 -13.40 30.52 11.24
N GLY A 70 -12.48 29.58 11.01
CA GLY A 70 -12.76 28.29 10.36
C GLY A 70 -13.15 27.18 11.36
N ARG A 71 -14.37 26.66 11.27
CA ARG A 71 -14.77 25.40 11.94
C ARG A 71 -13.89 24.25 11.47
N LYS A 72 -13.28 23.51 12.42
CA LYS A 72 -12.59 22.23 12.17
C LYS A 72 -13.54 21.28 11.42
N ARG A 73 -13.25 20.99 10.19
CA ARG A 73 -13.92 19.95 9.41
C ARG A 73 -13.00 18.72 9.33
N SER A 74 -13.24 17.75 10.20
CA SER A 74 -12.62 16.43 10.15
C SER A 74 -13.54 15.47 9.38
N SER A 75 -13.63 15.59 8.06
CA SER A 75 -14.46 14.68 7.28
C SER A 75 -13.73 13.92 6.17
N GLY A 76 -12.41 14.16 5.99
CA GLY A 76 -11.57 13.37 5.07
C GLY A 76 -10.90 12.19 5.73
N ASP A 77 -10.61 12.29 7.03
CA ASP A 77 -9.90 11.24 7.77
C ASP A 77 -10.82 10.10 8.22
N ALA A 78 -12.11 10.36 8.44
CA ALA A 78 -13.05 9.35 8.94
C ALA A 78 -13.33 8.23 7.94
N ALA A 79 -13.48 8.52 6.65
CA ALA A 79 -13.70 7.51 5.62
C ALA A 79 -12.43 6.66 5.37
N SER A 80 -11.26 7.29 5.49
CA SER A 80 -9.96 6.60 5.36
C SER A 80 -9.62 5.76 6.59
N GLN A 81 -10.08 6.17 7.79
CA GLN A 81 -9.93 5.40 9.02
C GLN A 81 -10.91 4.22 9.09
N ALA A 82 -12.12 4.36 8.56
CA ALA A 82 -13.09 3.27 8.49
C ALA A 82 -12.58 2.11 7.61
N ALA A 83 -11.87 2.41 6.52
CA ALA A 83 -11.30 1.39 5.63
C ALA A 83 -10.14 0.59 6.24
N THR A 84 -9.50 1.09 7.31
CA THR A 84 -8.33 0.45 7.95
C THR A 84 -8.60 0.00 9.38
N GLY A 85 -9.85 0.00 9.86
CA GLY A 85 -10.21 -0.53 11.18
C GLY A 85 -9.43 0.06 12.36
N GLY A 86 -8.95 1.31 12.26
CA GLY A 86 -8.17 1.95 13.32
C GLY A 86 -6.70 1.51 13.38
N ARG A 87 -6.19 0.82 12.36
CA ARG A 87 -4.78 0.41 12.24
C ARG A 87 -3.86 1.62 12.32
N GLU A 88 -2.95 1.62 13.27
CA GLU A 88 -1.89 2.60 13.37
C GLU A 88 -0.83 2.34 12.31
N MET A 89 -0.51 3.39 11.53
CA MET A 89 0.51 3.28 10.49
C MET A 89 1.89 3.49 11.09
N PRO A 90 2.85 2.60 10.85
CA PRO A 90 4.20 2.80 11.33
C PRO A 90 4.82 4.06 10.70
N PRO A 91 5.77 4.72 11.38
CA PRO A 91 6.55 5.79 10.76
C PRO A 91 7.24 5.29 9.48
N ILE A 92 7.19 6.09 8.42
CA ILE A 92 7.69 5.70 7.09
C ILE A 92 9.14 5.20 7.12
N GLU A 93 9.99 5.80 7.94
CA GLU A 93 11.39 5.40 8.06
C GLU A 93 11.57 4.07 8.83
N ALA A 94 10.67 3.76 9.75
CA ALA A 94 10.66 2.46 10.42
C ALA A 94 10.27 1.36 9.43
N TYR A 95 9.22 1.59 8.64
CA TYR A 95 8.78 0.67 7.60
C TYR A 95 9.84 0.49 6.50
N ARG A 96 10.52 1.58 6.09
CA ARG A 96 11.66 1.53 5.17
C ARG A 96 12.75 0.60 5.66
N ARG A 97 13.19 0.76 6.92
CA ARG A 97 14.23 -0.09 7.52
C ARG A 97 13.81 -1.55 7.55
N GLN A 98 12.57 -1.82 7.97
CA GLN A 98 12.02 -3.17 8.04
C GLN A 98 12.07 -3.86 6.68
N LEU A 99 11.58 -3.22 5.62
CA LEU A 99 11.61 -3.79 4.27
C LEU A 99 13.04 -4.03 3.78
N ASN A 100 13.95 -3.07 3.98
CA ASN A 100 15.34 -3.23 3.55
C ASN A 100 16.03 -4.40 4.27
N VAL A 101 15.88 -4.52 5.60
CA VAL A 101 16.43 -5.64 6.38
C VAL A 101 15.95 -6.98 5.85
N LEU A 102 14.66 -7.12 5.54
CA LEU A 102 14.10 -8.37 5.02
C LEU A 102 14.62 -8.68 3.61
N VAL A 103 14.64 -7.68 2.73
CA VAL A 103 15.15 -7.84 1.36
C VAL A 103 16.65 -8.17 1.35
N ASP A 104 17.46 -7.51 2.18
CA ASP A 104 18.90 -7.77 2.26
C ASP A 104 19.21 -9.16 2.87
N ARG A 105 18.27 -9.72 3.65
CA ARG A 105 18.31 -11.13 4.10
C ARG A 105 17.90 -12.13 3.02
N GLY A 106 17.46 -11.66 1.86
CA GLY A 106 16.98 -12.50 0.76
C GLY A 106 15.52 -12.93 0.88
N VAL A 107 14.73 -12.30 1.77
CA VAL A 107 13.29 -12.53 1.84
C VAL A 107 12.62 -11.92 0.61
N ARG A 108 11.95 -12.75 -0.19
CA ARG A 108 11.16 -12.28 -1.33
C ARG A 108 9.87 -11.61 -0.84
N ILE A 109 9.53 -10.45 -1.37
CA ILE A 109 8.34 -9.71 -0.95
C ILE A 109 7.48 -9.35 -2.17
N LEU A 110 6.20 -9.72 -2.12
CA LEU A 110 5.15 -9.27 -3.02
C LEU A 110 4.18 -8.39 -2.22
N ALA A 111 4.19 -7.09 -2.46
CA ALA A 111 3.22 -6.14 -1.90
C ALA A 111 2.06 -5.93 -2.87
N ILE A 112 0.84 -6.16 -2.42
CA ILE A 112 -0.39 -6.03 -3.20
C ILE A 112 -1.25 -4.94 -2.58
N TYR A 113 -1.68 -3.97 -3.39
CA TYR A 113 -2.50 -2.86 -2.95
C TYR A 113 -3.84 -2.85 -3.66
N SER A 114 -4.93 -2.67 -2.91
CA SER A 114 -6.29 -2.52 -3.44
C SER A 114 -6.64 -1.06 -3.72
N GLY A 115 -7.63 -0.84 -4.59
CA GLY A 115 -8.19 0.49 -4.85
C GLY A 115 -8.91 1.10 -3.65
N ALA A 116 -9.28 0.28 -2.65
CA ALA A 116 -9.91 0.74 -1.42
C ALA A 116 -9.05 1.69 -0.58
N LEU A 117 -7.73 1.68 -0.76
CA LEU A 117 -6.81 2.58 -0.04
C LEU A 117 -6.93 4.05 -0.50
N GLY A 118 -7.54 4.31 -1.64
CA GLY A 118 -7.84 5.66 -2.14
C GLY A 118 -6.59 6.55 -2.19
N ALA A 119 -6.63 7.69 -1.49
CA ALA A 119 -5.50 8.65 -1.48
C ALA A 119 -4.21 8.07 -0.91
N ARG A 120 -4.25 7.04 -0.08
CA ARG A 120 -3.05 6.44 0.51
C ARG A 120 -2.27 5.65 -0.53
N TYR A 121 -2.98 4.96 -1.46
CA TYR A 121 -2.40 4.21 -2.54
C TYR A 121 -3.33 4.17 -3.76
N ASN A 122 -2.91 4.71 -4.89
CA ASN A 122 -3.74 4.80 -6.10
C ASN A 122 -2.92 4.74 -7.40
N GLY A 123 -1.80 4.06 -7.38
CA GLY A 123 -0.98 3.88 -8.58
C GLY A 123 -0.02 2.71 -8.46
N PRO A 124 0.29 2.02 -9.57
CA PRO A 124 1.02 0.75 -9.55
C PRO A 124 2.40 0.85 -8.93
N ASP A 125 3.08 1.98 -9.08
CA ASP A 125 4.46 2.18 -8.64
C ASP A 125 4.61 3.06 -7.39
N GLN A 126 3.50 3.35 -6.72
CA GLN A 126 3.51 4.33 -5.62
C GLN A 126 4.41 3.91 -4.46
N LEU A 127 4.55 2.61 -4.18
CA LEU A 127 5.49 2.10 -3.18
C LEU A 127 6.90 2.62 -3.45
N PHE A 128 7.34 2.55 -4.70
CA PHE A 128 8.68 2.96 -5.11
C PHE A 128 8.85 4.49 -5.27
N GLU A 129 7.78 5.26 -5.14
CA GLU A 129 7.89 6.72 -4.98
C GLU A 129 8.46 7.08 -3.61
N HIS A 130 8.18 6.24 -2.59
CA HIS A 130 8.68 6.40 -1.23
C HIS A 130 9.97 5.62 -1.00
N PHE A 131 10.12 4.45 -1.62
CA PHE A 131 11.22 3.50 -1.41
C PHE A 131 11.87 3.14 -2.75
N PRO A 132 12.53 4.09 -3.42
CA PRO A 132 13.12 3.86 -4.75
C PRO A 132 14.22 2.79 -4.73
N GLU A 133 14.89 2.62 -3.60
CA GLU A 133 15.94 1.62 -3.37
C GLU A 133 15.44 0.16 -3.39
N LEU A 134 14.12 -0.03 -3.20
CA LEU A 134 13.49 -1.36 -3.26
C LEU A 134 13.03 -1.76 -4.67
N ARG A 135 13.12 -0.86 -5.64
CA ARG A 135 12.76 -1.17 -7.02
C ARG A 135 13.68 -2.24 -7.59
N GLY A 136 13.08 -3.32 -8.10
CA GLY A 136 13.80 -4.50 -8.58
C GLY A 136 14.27 -5.48 -7.50
N LYS A 137 14.13 -5.13 -6.21
CA LYS A 137 14.44 -6.02 -5.09
C LYS A 137 13.19 -6.69 -4.50
N MET A 138 12.02 -6.10 -4.69
CA MET A 138 10.73 -6.66 -4.33
C MET A 138 9.70 -6.36 -5.42
N GLU A 139 8.57 -7.05 -5.36
CA GLU A 139 7.48 -6.86 -6.32
C GLU A 139 6.32 -6.10 -5.71
N CYS A 140 5.63 -5.33 -6.57
CA CYS A 140 4.44 -4.58 -6.20
C CYS A 140 3.35 -4.80 -7.25
N ALA A 141 2.10 -4.98 -6.80
CA ALA A 141 0.93 -5.06 -7.65
C ALA A 141 -0.17 -4.12 -7.14
N PHE A 142 -0.93 -3.54 -8.06
CA PHE A 142 -2.04 -2.65 -7.73
C PHE A 142 -3.31 -3.10 -8.45
N PHE A 143 -4.38 -3.30 -7.68
CA PHE A 143 -5.70 -3.73 -8.12
C PHE A 143 -6.69 -2.58 -7.95
N PRO A 144 -6.84 -1.69 -8.93
CA PRO A 144 -7.59 -0.43 -8.79
C PRO A 144 -9.07 -0.61 -8.51
N THR A 145 -9.67 -1.72 -8.96
CA THR A 145 -11.09 -2.03 -8.80
C THR A 145 -11.39 -2.91 -7.58
N ALA A 146 -10.37 -3.54 -7.00
CA ALA A 146 -10.56 -4.42 -5.85
C ALA A 146 -10.87 -3.63 -4.57
N ASN A 147 -11.80 -4.15 -3.78
CA ASN A 147 -12.00 -3.68 -2.41
C ASN A 147 -10.97 -4.30 -1.45
N HIS A 148 -10.93 -3.80 -0.22
CA HIS A 148 -9.94 -4.20 0.79
C HIS A 148 -9.88 -5.71 1.09
N THR A 149 -11.00 -6.41 0.96
CA THR A 149 -11.12 -7.84 1.26
C THR A 149 -11.21 -8.72 0.01
N PHE A 150 -11.07 -8.12 -1.18
CA PHE A 150 -11.15 -8.83 -2.46
C PHE A 150 -12.40 -9.71 -2.58
N THR A 151 -13.58 -9.14 -2.26
CA THR A 151 -14.84 -9.92 -2.24
C THR A 151 -15.39 -10.25 -3.63
N GLU A 152 -14.94 -9.55 -4.68
CA GLU A 152 -15.36 -9.81 -6.05
C GLU A 152 -14.61 -11.02 -6.62
N LEU A 153 -15.33 -11.97 -7.21
CA LEU A 153 -14.75 -13.21 -7.72
C LEU A 153 -13.67 -12.98 -8.78
N SER A 154 -13.84 -11.99 -9.65
CA SER A 154 -12.82 -11.60 -10.63
C SER A 154 -11.54 -11.12 -9.98
N ALA A 155 -11.64 -10.29 -8.96
CA ALA A 155 -10.50 -9.79 -8.21
C ALA A 155 -9.81 -10.92 -7.41
N GLN A 156 -10.59 -11.88 -6.86
CA GLN A 156 -10.03 -13.05 -6.19
C GLN A 156 -9.23 -13.92 -7.17
N SER A 157 -9.78 -14.23 -8.33
CA SER A 157 -9.11 -15.06 -9.35
C SER A 157 -7.82 -14.40 -9.84
N GLU A 158 -7.82 -13.09 -10.02
CA GLU A 158 -6.64 -12.34 -10.42
C GLU A 158 -5.57 -12.33 -9.31
N LEU A 159 -5.99 -12.11 -8.05
CA LEU A 159 -5.13 -12.18 -6.87
C LEU A 159 -4.48 -13.55 -6.73
N GLU A 160 -5.30 -14.63 -6.80
CA GLU A 160 -4.83 -16.01 -6.73
C GLU A 160 -3.80 -16.29 -7.82
N SER A 161 -4.12 -15.97 -9.07
CA SER A 161 -3.22 -16.15 -10.22
C SER A 161 -1.89 -15.42 -10.03
N ARG A 162 -1.93 -14.21 -9.48
CA ARG A 162 -0.74 -13.41 -9.21
C ARG A 162 0.12 -14.02 -8.11
N VAL A 163 -0.49 -14.47 -7.03
CA VAL A 163 0.19 -15.08 -5.88
C VAL A 163 0.81 -16.43 -6.27
N VAL A 164 0.04 -17.30 -6.93
CA VAL A 164 0.51 -18.62 -7.37
C VAL A 164 1.71 -18.47 -8.31
N ARG A 165 1.63 -17.60 -9.32
CA ARG A 165 2.74 -17.33 -10.24
C ARG A 165 3.99 -16.91 -9.48
N TRP A 166 3.85 -15.93 -8.57
CA TRP A 166 4.97 -15.43 -7.79
C TRP A 166 5.61 -16.51 -6.91
N CYS A 167 4.80 -17.40 -6.31
CA CYS A 167 5.30 -18.53 -5.53
C CYS A 167 6.10 -19.51 -6.40
N LEU A 168 5.59 -19.85 -7.60
CA LEU A 168 6.23 -20.79 -8.52
C LEU A 168 7.57 -20.25 -9.05
N GLU A 169 7.61 -19.00 -9.48
CA GLU A 169 8.85 -18.32 -9.91
C GLU A 169 9.93 -18.35 -8.82
N GLY A 170 9.53 -18.25 -7.54
CA GLY A 170 10.45 -18.36 -6.42
C GLY A 170 11.00 -19.76 -6.19
N GLN A 171 10.21 -20.78 -6.43
CA GLN A 171 10.67 -22.16 -6.33
C GLN A 171 11.69 -22.50 -7.41
N GLU A 172 11.43 -22.10 -8.66
CA GLU A 172 12.35 -22.30 -9.78
C GLU A 172 13.70 -21.61 -9.53
N ALA A 173 13.66 -20.35 -9.03
CA ALA A 173 14.89 -19.63 -8.68
C ALA A 173 15.69 -20.26 -7.53
N THR A 174 15.02 -20.95 -6.60
CA THR A 174 15.68 -21.68 -5.52
C THR A 174 16.30 -22.98 -6.03
N LEU A 175 15.57 -23.76 -6.82
CA LEU A 175 16.07 -25.01 -7.42
C LEU A 175 17.26 -24.78 -8.37
N ALA A 176 17.30 -23.63 -9.04
CA ALA A 176 18.41 -23.26 -9.93
C ALA A 176 19.69 -22.85 -9.17
N ARG A 177 19.63 -22.61 -7.87
CA ARG A 177 20.75 -22.20 -7.02
C ARG A 177 21.36 -23.35 -6.20
N ASP A 178 20.65 -24.45 -6.06
CA ASP A 178 21.15 -25.69 -5.43
C ASP A 178 21.61 -26.65 -6.55
N PRO A 179 22.94 -26.75 -6.80
CA PRO A 179 23.50 -27.64 -7.81
C PRO A 179 23.48 -29.11 -7.37
#